data_41bbd63fa7689a5ee8eaa279e2655c0a
#
_entry.id   41bbd63fa7689a5ee8eaa279e2655c0a
#
_cell.length_a   1.000
_cell.length_b   1.000
_cell.length_c   1.000
_cell.angle_alpha   90.00
_cell.angle_beta   90.00
_cell.angle_gamma   90.00
#
_symmetry.space_group_name_H-M   'P 1'
#
loop_
_entity.id
_entity.type
_entity.pdbx_description
1 polymer ?
#
loop_
_entity_poly.entity_id
_entity_poly.type
_entity_poly.pdbx_seq_one_letter_code
_entity_poly.pdbx_strand_id
1 'polypeptide(L)'
;MYTIDDFPMMTPMKYYNNEDTSNAKRQEMIDNKDGEYIATKKNDGDWAMLIHWEKGKNLVRSRSISKVTGVYGDYTEKVPHIVEEMDDWPDNTVMLAELCWDQDGTNANTVGTILRCLPAKAVERQKENKLKAVVFDVLMLNGEDMTNTGYYFRLEEVLLMPKGYFIYPTDVITQDFAAAADQIIAGGGEGIVIQRCDYTYNPGNRTAWKTLKLKQQLPEMELKVIGILEPKKFYEGDCPETWEYELEDPVTHDKYLVTKPYYFGWKNGITVELPDGTTCDVASGLTDDDREWLATEAAQQMIDNEELYAVVKAMSFNDKGRLRHPSLVRLRNEVN
;
A
#
# COMPACT_ATOMS: atom_id res chain seq x y z
N MET A 1 -13.67 21.91 9.66
CA MET A 1 -14.41 21.78 8.38
C MET A 1 -13.43 22.10 7.28
N TYR A 2 -13.21 21.18 6.36
CA TYR A 2 -12.33 21.37 5.21
C TYR A 2 -13.07 22.07 4.07
N THR A 3 -12.33 22.77 3.24
CA THR A 3 -12.79 23.29 1.96
C THR A 3 -12.29 22.38 0.83
N ILE A 4 -12.86 22.51 -0.39
CA ILE A 4 -12.40 21.71 -1.53
C ILE A 4 -10.91 21.92 -1.84
N ASP A 5 -10.36 23.09 -1.56
CA ASP A 5 -8.97 23.44 -1.84
C ASP A 5 -7.98 22.82 -0.84
N ASP A 6 -8.46 22.33 0.31
CA ASP A 6 -7.61 21.66 1.30
C ASP A 6 -7.18 20.24 0.84
N PHE A 7 -8.02 19.56 0.06
CA PHE A 7 -7.80 18.16 -0.32
C PHE A 7 -6.62 17.91 -1.24
N PRO A 8 -6.29 18.77 -2.22
CA PRO A 8 -5.08 18.59 -3.03
C PRO A 8 -3.80 18.47 -2.24
N MET A 9 -3.76 19.07 -1.05
CA MET A 9 -2.57 19.13 -0.17
C MET A 9 -2.67 18.19 1.04
N MET A 10 -3.79 17.51 1.23
CA MET A 10 -4.05 16.66 2.39
C MET A 10 -3.31 15.32 2.28
N THR A 11 -2.60 14.92 3.33
CA THR A 11 -1.99 13.59 3.42
C THR A 11 -3.06 12.53 3.60
N PRO A 12 -3.09 11.46 2.76
CA PRO A 12 -4.09 10.40 2.87
C PRO A 12 -4.07 9.69 4.21
N MET A 13 -5.24 9.24 4.67
CA MET A 13 -5.38 8.41 5.86
C MET A 13 -4.63 7.08 5.68
N LYS A 14 -4.06 6.56 6.77
CA LYS A 14 -3.37 5.27 6.80
C LYS A 14 -4.28 4.18 7.37
N TYR A 15 -4.16 2.96 6.84
CA TYR A 15 -4.94 1.81 7.28
C TYR A 15 -4.05 0.79 7.99
N TYR A 16 -4.61 0.07 8.96
CA TYR A 16 -3.93 -1.06 9.58
C TYR A 16 -3.95 -2.28 8.66
N ASN A 17 -2.87 -3.05 8.71
CA ASN A 17 -2.83 -4.39 8.13
C ASN A 17 -3.20 -5.41 9.21
N ASN A 18 -3.55 -6.64 8.79
CA ASN A 18 -3.81 -7.74 9.71
C ASN A 18 -2.64 -8.08 10.65
N GLU A 19 -1.42 -7.71 10.29
CA GLU A 19 -0.21 -7.91 11.10
C GLU A 19 -0.05 -6.86 12.21
N ASP A 20 -0.65 -5.69 12.03
CA ASP A 20 -0.55 -4.57 12.98
C ASP A 20 -1.50 -4.71 14.19
N THR A 21 -2.33 -5.77 14.22
CA THR A 21 -3.38 -5.95 15.24
C THR A 21 -3.16 -7.22 16.06
N SER A 22 -3.55 -7.19 17.36
CA SER A 22 -3.58 -8.40 18.16
C SER A 22 -4.56 -9.42 17.58
N ASN A 23 -4.28 -10.72 17.73
CA ASN A 23 -5.14 -11.78 17.19
C ASN A 23 -6.58 -11.69 17.72
N ALA A 24 -6.78 -11.35 18.99
CA ALA A 24 -8.10 -11.24 19.60
C ALA A 24 -8.92 -10.10 18.97
N LYS A 25 -8.31 -8.90 18.82
CA LYS A 25 -9.00 -7.74 18.23
C LYS A 25 -9.26 -7.92 16.74
N ARG A 26 -8.32 -8.52 16.04
CA ARG A 26 -8.51 -8.88 14.64
C ARG A 26 -9.69 -9.83 14.47
N GLN A 27 -9.80 -10.86 15.32
CA GLN A 27 -10.88 -11.82 15.25
C GLN A 27 -12.23 -11.16 15.56
N GLU A 28 -12.30 -10.26 16.53
CA GLU A 28 -13.50 -9.47 16.82
C GLU A 28 -13.99 -8.68 15.59
N MET A 29 -13.06 -8.01 14.88
CA MET A 29 -13.39 -7.26 13.65
C MET A 29 -13.88 -8.18 12.53
N ILE A 30 -13.26 -9.36 12.37
CA ILE A 30 -13.65 -10.36 11.36
C ILE A 30 -15.01 -10.98 11.69
N ASP A 31 -15.24 -11.35 12.95
CA ASP A 31 -16.49 -11.97 13.40
C ASP A 31 -17.68 -11.01 13.29
N ASN A 32 -17.45 -9.71 13.48
CA ASN A 32 -18.44 -8.64 13.37
C ASN A 32 -19.78 -8.96 14.12
N LYS A 33 -19.71 -9.56 15.29
CA LYS A 33 -20.88 -10.07 16.01
C LYS A 33 -21.91 -8.99 16.33
N ASP A 34 -21.45 -7.76 16.60
CA ASP A 34 -22.29 -6.63 16.98
C ASP A 34 -22.72 -5.77 15.79
N GLY A 35 -22.30 -6.11 14.55
CA GLY A 35 -22.61 -5.37 13.34
C GLY A 35 -21.96 -3.97 13.27
N GLU A 36 -20.89 -3.75 14.03
CA GLU A 36 -20.21 -2.46 14.10
C GLU A 36 -19.27 -2.20 12.91
N TYR A 37 -19.03 -3.21 12.09
CA TYR A 37 -18.11 -3.15 10.97
C TYR A 37 -18.80 -3.44 9.63
N ILE A 38 -18.27 -2.84 8.59
CA ILE A 38 -18.64 -3.11 7.20
C ILE A 38 -17.36 -3.39 6.42
N ALA A 39 -17.45 -4.26 5.45
CA ALA A 39 -16.30 -4.58 4.61
C ALA A 39 -16.56 -4.25 3.15
N THR A 40 -15.49 -3.91 2.44
CA THR A 40 -15.48 -3.71 1.01
C THR A 40 -14.43 -4.57 0.36
N LYS A 41 -14.62 -4.95 -0.90
CA LYS A 41 -13.61 -5.65 -1.69
C LYS A 41 -12.35 -4.81 -1.76
N LYS A 42 -11.20 -5.43 -1.48
CA LYS A 42 -9.91 -4.79 -1.68
C LYS A 42 -9.50 -4.94 -3.14
N ASN A 43 -9.59 -3.84 -3.87
CA ASN A 43 -9.17 -3.79 -5.26
C ASN A 43 -7.64 -3.67 -5.36
N ASP A 44 -7.02 -4.33 -6.34
CA ASP A 44 -5.58 -4.32 -6.59
C ASP A 44 -5.25 -3.31 -7.70
N GLY A 45 -4.91 -2.10 -7.30
CA GLY A 45 -4.67 -1.00 -8.21
C GLY A 45 -3.69 0.04 -7.66
N ASP A 46 -3.95 1.29 -8.01
CA ASP A 46 -3.23 2.45 -7.47
C ASP A 46 -4.24 3.43 -6.88
N TRP A 47 -4.05 3.76 -5.61
CA TRP A 47 -4.93 4.68 -4.89
C TRP A 47 -4.96 6.06 -5.55
N ALA A 48 -6.14 6.62 -5.72
CA ALA A 48 -6.34 7.96 -6.25
C ALA A 48 -7.37 8.76 -5.44
N MET A 49 -7.15 10.06 -5.38
CA MET A 49 -8.15 11.03 -4.94
C MET A 49 -8.69 11.75 -6.17
N LEU A 50 -9.98 11.66 -6.35
CA LEU A 50 -10.73 12.27 -7.45
C LEU A 50 -11.35 13.56 -6.91
N ILE A 51 -10.95 14.71 -7.44
CA ILE A 51 -11.40 16.03 -6.99
C ILE A 51 -12.07 16.74 -8.15
N HIS A 52 -13.34 17.06 -7.97
CA HIS A 52 -14.15 17.80 -8.92
C HIS A 52 -14.60 19.13 -8.30
N TRP A 53 -14.07 20.25 -8.78
CA TRP A 53 -14.49 21.59 -8.35
C TRP A 53 -15.76 22.03 -9.06
N GLU A 54 -15.74 21.98 -10.38
CA GLU A 54 -16.79 22.32 -11.30
C GLU A 54 -16.49 21.69 -12.66
N LYS A 55 -17.46 21.67 -13.56
CA LYS A 55 -17.30 21.09 -14.90
C LYS A 55 -16.05 21.59 -15.62
N GLY A 56 -15.22 20.64 -16.07
CA GLY A 56 -13.94 20.91 -16.72
C GLY A 56 -12.80 21.29 -15.77
N LYS A 57 -13.04 21.27 -14.44
CA LYS A 57 -12.00 21.53 -13.44
C LYS A 57 -11.88 20.35 -12.50
N ASN A 58 -11.10 19.37 -12.93
CA ASN A 58 -10.91 18.09 -12.26
C ASN A 58 -9.42 17.85 -11.94
N LEU A 59 -9.17 17.09 -10.86
CA LEU A 59 -7.85 16.59 -10.52
C LEU A 59 -7.96 15.14 -10.10
N VAL A 60 -7.11 14.29 -10.68
CA VAL A 60 -6.89 12.90 -10.24
C VAL A 60 -5.48 12.80 -9.69
N ARG A 61 -5.36 12.67 -8.38
CA ARG A 61 -4.09 12.79 -7.66
C ARG A 61 -3.69 11.46 -7.02
N SER A 62 -2.38 11.17 -7.01
CA SER A 62 -1.81 9.99 -6.34
C SER A 62 -1.79 10.14 -4.80
N ARG A 63 -1.52 9.02 -4.13
CA ARG A 63 -1.32 8.97 -2.68
C ARG A 63 0.01 9.59 -2.22
N SER A 64 1.05 9.47 -3.05
CA SER A 64 2.42 9.74 -2.63
C SER A 64 2.95 11.05 -3.22
N ILE A 65 3.72 11.77 -2.42
CA ILE A 65 4.48 12.92 -2.89
C ILE A 65 5.67 12.43 -3.72
N SER A 66 5.85 13.04 -4.89
CA SER A 66 7.00 12.78 -5.76
C SER A 66 8.26 13.32 -5.11
N LYS A 67 9.28 12.48 -4.99
CA LYS A 67 10.59 12.90 -4.47
C LYS A 67 11.32 13.91 -5.36
N VAL A 68 10.96 13.94 -6.65
CA VAL A 68 11.59 14.85 -7.62
C VAL A 68 10.94 16.22 -7.59
N THR A 69 9.60 16.28 -7.49
CA THR A 69 8.84 17.54 -7.59
C THR A 69 8.36 18.08 -6.25
N GLY A 70 8.40 17.29 -5.18
CA GLY A 70 7.91 17.68 -3.85
C GLY A 70 6.38 17.81 -3.74
N VAL A 71 5.64 17.41 -4.78
CA VAL A 71 4.17 17.46 -4.82
C VAL A 71 3.57 16.08 -5.08
N TYR A 72 2.30 15.91 -4.78
CA TYR A 72 1.59 14.67 -5.12
C TYR A 72 1.61 14.39 -6.61
N GLY A 73 1.73 13.13 -7.00
CA GLY A 73 1.67 12.75 -8.40
C GLY A 73 0.30 13.08 -9.00
N ASP A 74 0.30 13.69 -10.19
CA ASP A 74 -0.90 14.04 -10.95
C ASP A 74 -1.16 12.98 -12.03
N TYR A 75 -2.35 12.41 -12.02
CA TYR A 75 -2.81 11.40 -12.98
C TYR A 75 -3.86 11.97 -13.96
N THR A 76 -4.27 13.22 -13.81
CA THR A 76 -5.36 13.84 -14.57
C THR A 76 -5.24 13.63 -16.08
N GLU A 77 -4.10 13.99 -16.65
CA GLU A 77 -3.85 13.80 -18.08
C GLU A 77 -3.61 12.33 -18.50
N LYS A 78 -3.43 11.42 -17.53
CA LYS A 78 -3.19 10.00 -17.79
C LYS A 78 -4.47 9.18 -17.89
N VAL A 79 -5.56 9.69 -17.33
CA VAL A 79 -6.88 9.04 -17.30
C VAL A 79 -8.00 10.00 -17.78
N PRO A 80 -7.90 10.58 -18.99
CA PRO A 80 -8.82 11.62 -19.45
C PRO A 80 -10.26 11.16 -19.48
N HIS A 81 -10.54 9.88 -19.71
CA HIS A 81 -11.86 9.31 -19.72
C HIS A 81 -12.53 9.27 -18.33
N ILE A 82 -11.73 9.10 -17.25
CA ILE A 82 -12.22 9.22 -15.87
C ILE A 82 -12.51 10.70 -15.56
N VAL A 83 -11.60 11.59 -15.97
CA VAL A 83 -11.76 13.04 -15.80
C VAL A 83 -13.02 13.57 -16.50
N GLU A 84 -13.30 13.10 -17.71
CA GLU A 84 -14.51 13.46 -18.47
C GLU A 84 -15.78 12.96 -17.75
N GLU A 85 -15.77 11.76 -17.18
CA GLU A 85 -16.91 11.22 -16.45
C GLU A 85 -17.17 11.93 -15.11
N MET A 86 -16.13 12.52 -14.48
CA MET A 86 -16.28 13.36 -13.29
C MET A 86 -17.09 14.66 -13.56
N ASP A 87 -17.17 15.12 -14.80
CA ASP A 87 -17.91 16.33 -15.17
C ASP A 87 -19.43 16.21 -14.96
N ASP A 88 -19.94 15.00 -14.74
CA ASP A 88 -21.33 14.72 -14.42
C ASP A 88 -21.62 14.72 -12.90
N TRP A 89 -20.60 14.94 -12.06
CA TRP A 89 -20.74 14.99 -10.61
C TRP A 89 -21.27 16.34 -10.12
N PRO A 90 -21.83 16.39 -8.91
CA PRO A 90 -22.06 17.67 -8.23
C PRO A 90 -20.77 18.44 -8.02
N ASP A 91 -20.82 19.77 -8.20
CA ASP A 91 -19.68 20.64 -7.95
C ASP A 91 -19.13 20.45 -6.51
N ASN A 92 -17.83 20.68 -6.34
CA ASN A 92 -17.13 20.54 -5.06
C ASN A 92 -17.30 19.13 -4.45
N THR A 93 -16.95 18.10 -5.21
CA THR A 93 -16.99 16.69 -4.79
C THR A 93 -15.57 16.10 -4.74
N VAL A 94 -15.29 15.37 -3.66
CA VAL A 94 -14.01 14.66 -3.46
C VAL A 94 -14.28 13.22 -3.09
N MET A 95 -13.81 12.28 -3.90
CA MET A 95 -13.94 10.85 -3.67
C MET A 95 -12.60 10.14 -3.65
N LEU A 96 -12.53 9.03 -2.93
CA LEU A 96 -11.37 8.14 -2.92
C LEU A 96 -11.67 6.90 -3.74
N ALA A 97 -10.73 6.54 -4.61
CA ALA A 97 -10.85 5.40 -5.49
C ALA A 97 -9.56 4.59 -5.59
N GLU A 98 -9.69 3.37 -6.05
CA GLU A 98 -8.59 2.56 -6.55
C GLU A 98 -8.66 2.56 -8.08
N LEU A 99 -7.60 2.98 -8.75
CA LEU A 99 -7.48 2.89 -10.20
C LEU A 99 -7.08 1.46 -10.55
N CYS A 100 -7.96 0.74 -11.23
CA CYS A 100 -7.82 -0.67 -11.52
C CYS A 100 -7.76 -0.93 -13.01
N TRP A 101 -7.12 -2.04 -13.38
CA TRP A 101 -7.17 -2.61 -14.71
C TRP A 101 -8.25 -3.70 -14.72
N ASP A 102 -9.23 -3.61 -15.59
CA ASP A 102 -10.43 -4.46 -15.60
C ASP A 102 -10.23 -5.76 -16.41
N GLN A 103 -9.13 -6.45 -16.18
CA GLN A 103 -8.93 -7.78 -16.76
C GLN A 103 -8.63 -8.80 -15.67
N ASP A 104 -9.14 -10.00 -15.82
CA ASP A 104 -8.91 -11.11 -14.89
C ASP A 104 -7.41 -11.29 -14.61
N GLY A 105 -7.02 -11.20 -13.34
CA GLY A 105 -5.67 -11.44 -12.87
C GLY A 105 -4.69 -10.27 -12.98
N THR A 106 -5.13 -9.05 -13.30
CA THR A 106 -4.25 -7.88 -13.28
C THR A 106 -4.02 -7.36 -11.87
N ASN A 107 -2.77 -7.10 -11.58
CA ASN A 107 -2.29 -6.61 -10.30
C ASN A 107 -1.82 -5.14 -10.41
N ALA A 108 -1.58 -4.51 -9.27
CA ALA A 108 -1.08 -3.14 -9.16
C ALA A 108 0.17 -2.83 -10.01
N ASN A 109 0.96 -3.84 -10.39
CA ASN A 109 2.15 -3.63 -11.22
C ASN A 109 1.77 -3.14 -12.63
N THR A 110 0.71 -3.70 -13.25
CA THR A 110 0.22 -3.26 -14.55
C THR A 110 -0.28 -1.82 -14.48
N VAL A 111 -1.10 -1.50 -13.48
CA VAL A 111 -1.57 -0.14 -13.22
C VAL A 111 -0.40 0.82 -13.02
N GLY A 112 0.57 0.44 -12.18
CA GLY A 112 1.78 1.22 -11.93
C GLY A 112 2.60 1.47 -13.19
N THR A 113 2.71 0.51 -14.11
CA THR A 113 3.42 0.74 -15.40
C THR A 113 2.71 1.77 -16.27
N ILE A 114 1.38 1.85 -16.20
CA ILE A 114 0.57 2.84 -16.92
C ILE A 114 0.73 4.21 -16.26
N LEU A 115 0.53 4.31 -14.95
CA LEU A 115 0.49 5.60 -14.27
C LEU A 115 1.86 6.25 -14.04
N ARG A 116 2.96 5.46 -14.03
CA ARG A 116 4.33 5.97 -13.80
C ARG A 116 5.05 6.43 -15.06
N CYS A 117 4.40 6.51 -16.20
CA CYS A 117 4.98 7.05 -17.41
C CYS A 117 4.41 8.43 -17.79
N LEU A 118 4.91 9.06 -18.85
CA LEU A 118 4.40 10.33 -19.35
C LEU A 118 2.93 10.20 -19.80
N PRO A 119 2.13 11.28 -19.72
CA PRO A 119 0.70 11.24 -20.04
C PRO A 119 0.37 10.62 -21.40
N ALA A 120 1.03 11.06 -22.45
CA ALA A 120 0.80 10.53 -23.80
C ALA A 120 1.03 9.01 -23.89
N LYS A 121 2.04 8.49 -23.18
CA LYS A 121 2.32 7.05 -23.12
C LYS A 121 1.32 6.30 -22.23
N ALA A 122 0.82 6.94 -21.19
CA ALA A 122 -0.23 6.36 -20.33
C ALA A 122 -1.53 6.18 -21.12
N VAL A 123 -1.94 7.20 -21.88
CA VAL A 123 -3.12 7.14 -22.74
C VAL A 123 -2.94 6.08 -23.84
N GLU A 124 -1.75 6.01 -24.47
CA GLU A 124 -1.42 5.00 -25.50
C GLU A 124 -1.59 3.56 -24.94
N ARG A 125 -1.09 3.29 -23.74
CA ARG A 125 -1.20 1.98 -23.08
C ARG A 125 -2.63 1.58 -22.71
N GLN A 126 -3.55 2.52 -22.71
CA GLN A 126 -4.96 2.33 -22.40
C GLN A 126 -5.86 2.27 -23.65
N LYS A 127 -5.30 2.18 -24.87
CA LYS A 127 -6.11 2.13 -26.11
C LYS A 127 -7.01 0.91 -26.20
N GLU A 128 -6.51 -0.25 -25.79
CA GLU A 128 -7.26 -1.51 -25.86
C GLU A 128 -8.09 -1.75 -24.60
N ASN A 129 -7.59 -1.33 -23.46
CA ASN A 129 -8.29 -1.41 -22.18
C ASN A 129 -7.99 -0.18 -21.33
N LYS A 130 -9.00 0.42 -20.75
CA LYS A 130 -8.92 1.63 -19.96
C LYS A 130 -8.94 1.32 -18.47
N LEU A 131 -8.15 2.07 -17.70
CA LEU A 131 -8.26 2.02 -16.24
C LEU A 131 -9.66 2.45 -15.81
N LYS A 132 -10.12 1.88 -14.71
CA LYS A 132 -11.37 2.22 -14.05
C LYS A 132 -11.10 2.70 -12.63
N ALA A 133 -11.95 3.58 -12.12
CA ALA A 133 -11.92 4.08 -10.76
C ALA A 133 -13.00 3.38 -9.93
N VAL A 134 -12.58 2.53 -8.99
CA VAL A 134 -13.48 1.88 -8.04
C VAL A 134 -13.53 2.73 -6.78
N VAL A 135 -14.63 3.46 -6.60
CA VAL A 135 -14.81 4.40 -5.49
C VAL A 135 -15.18 3.64 -4.22
N PHE A 136 -14.49 3.95 -3.11
CA PHE A 136 -14.70 3.30 -1.82
C PHE A 136 -14.93 4.26 -0.65
N ASP A 137 -14.78 5.58 -0.85
CA ASP A 137 -15.05 6.59 0.17
C ASP A 137 -15.37 7.94 -0.47
N VAL A 138 -16.09 8.82 0.25
CA VAL A 138 -16.36 10.20 -0.13
C VAL A 138 -15.96 11.13 1.01
N LEU A 139 -15.20 12.17 0.70
CA LEU A 139 -14.68 13.12 1.70
C LEU A 139 -15.36 14.48 1.63
N MET A 140 -15.89 14.82 0.46
CA MET A 140 -16.72 16.00 0.24
C MET A 140 -17.77 15.68 -0.83
N LEU A 141 -18.99 16.10 -0.62
CA LEU A 141 -20.09 15.92 -1.57
C LEU A 141 -20.88 17.22 -1.69
N ASN A 142 -20.96 17.77 -2.91
CA ASN A 142 -21.68 19.02 -3.18
C ASN A 142 -21.28 20.17 -2.21
N GLY A 143 -19.97 20.26 -1.90
CA GLY A 143 -19.41 21.26 -0.99
C GLY A 143 -19.57 20.95 0.51
N GLU A 144 -20.24 19.87 0.88
CA GLU A 144 -20.35 19.42 2.27
C GLU A 144 -19.17 18.55 2.67
N ASP A 145 -18.47 18.96 3.75
CA ASP A 145 -17.36 18.21 4.33
C ASP A 145 -17.85 16.96 5.07
N MET A 146 -17.57 15.78 4.52
CA MET A 146 -17.97 14.48 5.03
C MET A 146 -16.92 13.84 5.95
N THR A 147 -15.76 14.47 6.17
CA THR A 147 -14.63 13.85 6.90
C THR A 147 -14.97 13.47 8.35
N ASN A 148 -15.89 14.22 9.00
CA ASN A 148 -16.36 13.94 10.35
C ASN A 148 -17.59 13.02 10.39
N THR A 149 -18.11 12.62 9.25
CA THR A 149 -19.23 11.66 9.13
C THR A 149 -18.68 10.23 9.28
N GLY A 150 -19.44 9.35 9.93
CA GLY A 150 -19.07 7.93 10.07
C GLY A 150 -18.97 7.24 8.71
N TYR A 151 -18.07 6.26 8.60
CA TYR A 151 -17.78 5.57 7.32
C TYR A 151 -19.01 4.93 6.69
N TYR A 152 -19.94 4.41 7.51
CA TYR A 152 -21.18 3.83 6.99
C TYR A 152 -21.94 4.82 6.11
N PHE A 153 -22.17 6.03 6.59
CA PHE A 153 -22.91 7.06 5.83
C PHE A 153 -22.11 7.54 4.62
N ARG A 154 -20.79 7.69 4.71
CA ARG A 154 -19.97 8.03 3.56
C ARG A 154 -20.04 6.96 2.47
N LEU A 155 -20.05 5.68 2.86
CA LEU A 155 -20.17 4.57 1.93
C LEU A 155 -21.57 4.51 1.30
N GLU A 156 -22.64 4.82 2.06
CA GLU A 156 -23.98 4.95 1.49
C GLU A 156 -24.02 5.99 0.36
N GLU A 157 -23.41 7.15 0.54
CA GLU A 157 -23.32 8.18 -0.52
C GLU A 157 -22.54 7.67 -1.75
N VAL A 158 -21.46 6.92 -1.55
CA VAL A 158 -20.73 6.25 -2.66
C VAL A 158 -21.63 5.27 -3.40
N LEU A 159 -22.48 4.51 -2.71
CA LEU A 159 -23.37 3.52 -3.32
C LEU A 159 -24.55 4.16 -4.06
N LEU A 160 -24.96 5.38 -3.65
CA LEU A 160 -26.03 6.15 -4.26
C LEU A 160 -25.56 6.94 -5.50
N MET A 161 -24.23 7.11 -5.68
CA MET A 161 -23.73 7.82 -6.86
C MET A 161 -24.15 7.12 -8.17
N PRO A 162 -24.38 7.88 -9.25
CA PRO A 162 -24.65 7.29 -10.56
C PRO A 162 -23.48 6.40 -10.98
N LYS A 163 -23.78 5.17 -11.39
CA LYS A 163 -22.75 4.27 -11.96
C LYS A 163 -22.40 4.76 -13.35
N GLY A 164 -21.15 5.16 -13.51
CA GLY A 164 -20.55 5.45 -14.80
C GLY A 164 -19.99 4.21 -15.48
N TYR A 165 -19.38 4.41 -16.62
CA TYR A 165 -18.69 3.34 -17.34
C TYR A 165 -17.28 3.10 -16.80
N PHE A 166 -16.60 4.16 -16.38
CA PHE A 166 -15.24 4.13 -15.86
C PHE A 166 -15.16 4.37 -14.34
N ILE A 167 -16.18 4.95 -13.74
CA ILE A 167 -16.27 5.24 -12.30
C ILE A 167 -17.49 4.50 -11.72
N TYR A 168 -17.25 3.66 -10.73
CA TYR A 168 -18.32 2.90 -10.07
C TYR A 168 -17.96 2.58 -8.60
N PRO A 169 -18.97 2.34 -7.75
CA PRO A 169 -18.74 2.03 -6.34
C PRO A 169 -18.09 0.65 -6.15
N THR A 170 -17.36 0.51 -5.05
CA THR A 170 -16.81 -0.77 -4.61
C THR A 170 -17.89 -1.77 -4.23
N ASP A 171 -17.56 -3.07 -4.31
CA ASP A 171 -18.44 -4.13 -3.79
C ASP A 171 -18.43 -4.12 -2.26
N VAL A 172 -19.62 -4.14 -1.67
CA VAL A 172 -19.83 -4.16 -0.21
C VAL A 172 -20.12 -5.58 0.27
N ILE A 173 -19.50 -5.95 1.38
CA ILE A 173 -19.63 -7.24 2.03
C ILE A 173 -20.25 -7.01 3.40
N THR A 174 -21.43 -7.58 3.63
CA THR A 174 -22.23 -7.34 4.84
C THR A 174 -22.21 -8.51 5.82
N GLN A 175 -21.79 -9.70 5.38
CA GLN A 175 -21.84 -10.94 6.19
C GLN A 175 -20.61 -11.78 5.91
N ASP A 176 -20.22 -12.59 6.91
CA ASP A 176 -19.15 -13.58 6.84
C ASP A 176 -17.87 -13.06 6.16
N PHE A 177 -17.24 -12.12 6.81
CA PHE A 177 -16.03 -11.46 6.28
C PHE A 177 -14.89 -12.44 6.00
N ALA A 178 -14.76 -13.50 6.82
CA ALA A 178 -13.74 -14.52 6.61
C ALA A 178 -13.99 -15.29 5.32
N ALA A 179 -15.19 -15.84 5.14
CA ALA A 179 -15.54 -16.61 3.95
C ALA A 179 -15.50 -15.74 2.68
N ALA A 180 -15.95 -14.49 2.78
CA ALA A 180 -15.87 -13.55 1.64
C ALA A 180 -14.42 -13.24 1.25
N ALA A 181 -13.53 -13.03 2.23
CA ALA A 181 -12.12 -12.81 1.97
C ALA A 181 -11.49 -14.03 1.28
N ASP A 182 -11.76 -15.24 1.81
CA ASP A 182 -11.24 -16.49 1.25
C ASP A 182 -11.74 -16.71 -0.19
N GLN A 183 -13.01 -16.44 -0.45
CA GLN A 183 -13.60 -16.56 -1.78
C GLN A 183 -12.98 -15.57 -2.78
N ILE A 184 -12.80 -14.30 -2.38
CA ILE A 184 -12.15 -13.27 -3.21
C ILE A 184 -10.71 -13.65 -3.51
N ILE A 185 -9.97 -14.13 -2.51
CA ILE A 185 -8.57 -14.56 -2.66
C ILE A 185 -8.48 -15.78 -3.56
N ALA A 186 -9.34 -16.79 -3.38
CA ALA A 186 -9.39 -17.98 -4.22
C ALA A 186 -9.72 -17.64 -5.70
N GLY A 187 -10.49 -16.56 -5.92
CA GLY A 187 -10.77 -16.02 -7.25
C GLY A 187 -9.66 -15.13 -7.83
N GLY A 188 -8.49 -15.02 -7.16
CA GLY A 188 -7.36 -14.20 -7.60
C GLY A 188 -7.41 -12.72 -7.17
N GLY A 189 -8.40 -12.33 -6.38
CA GLY A 189 -8.49 -10.98 -5.79
C GLY A 189 -7.56 -10.80 -4.60
N GLU A 190 -7.40 -9.54 -4.15
CA GLU A 190 -6.44 -9.21 -3.06
C GLU A 190 -7.01 -9.51 -1.66
N GLY A 191 -8.33 -9.46 -1.47
CA GLY A 191 -9.02 -9.64 -0.20
C GLY A 191 -10.07 -8.58 0.09
N ILE A 192 -10.20 -8.18 1.35
CA ILE A 192 -11.20 -7.19 1.80
C ILE A 192 -10.58 -6.13 2.70
N VAL A 193 -11.26 -4.99 2.82
CA VAL A 193 -10.98 -3.94 3.81
C VAL A 193 -12.17 -3.84 4.75
N ILE A 194 -11.96 -4.12 6.03
CA ILE A 194 -12.96 -4.01 7.08
C ILE A 194 -12.80 -2.64 7.74
N GLN A 195 -13.90 -1.90 7.89
CA GLN A 195 -13.91 -0.60 8.53
C GLN A 195 -15.05 -0.51 9.54
N ARG A 196 -14.80 0.18 10.64
CA ARG A 196 -15.84 0.43 11.64
C ARG A 196 -16.83 1.46 11.10
N CYS A 197 -18.12 1.23 11.30
CA CYS A 197 -19.21 2.04 10.75
C CYS A 197 -19.14 3.52 11.20
N ASP A 198 -18.71 3.78 12.44
CA ASP A 198 -18.60 5.12 13.02
C ASP A 198 -17.25 5.82 12.70
N TYR A 199 -16.37 5.18 11.93
CA TYR A 199 -15.02 5.70 11.68
C TYR A 199 -15.02 6.96 10.83
N THR A 200 -14.52 8.06 11.38
CA THR A 200 -14.32 9.32 10.67
C THR A 200 -13.00 9.31 9.89
N TYR A 201 -12.90 10.16 8.87
CA TYR A 201 -11.68 10.28 8.10
C TYR A 201 -10.63 11.09 8.87
N ASN A 202 -9.45 10.51 9.11
CA ASN A 202 -8.38 11.13 9.88
C ASN A 202 -7.10 11.25 9.03
N PRO A 203 -6.89 12.37 8.31
CA PRO A 203 -5.78 12.54 7.38
C PRO A 203 -4.42 12.29 8.01
N GLY A 204 -3.56 11.55 7.29
CA GLY A 204 -2.19 11.27 7.69
C GLY A 204 -2.01 10.30 8.86
N ASN A 205 -3.09 9.95 9.56
CA ASN A 205 -3.03 9.15 10.77
C ASN A 205 -3.58 7.73 10.57
N ARG A 206 -3.15 6.83 11.46
CA ARG A 206 -3.78 5.53 11.72
C ARG A 206 -4.57 5.63 13.01
N THR A 207 -5.82 5.19 13.00
CA THR A 207 -6.60 5.05 14.22
C THR A 207 -6.73 3.57 14.56
N ALA A 208 -6.24 3.19 15.73
CA ALA A 208 -6.24 1.80 16.17
C ALA A 208 -7.66 1.19 16.15
N TRP A 209 -7.76 -0.03 15.69
CA TRP A 209 -8.97 -0.86 15.75
C TRP A 209 -10.17 -0.32 14.96
N LYS A 210 -9.95 0.58 14.01
CA LYS A 210 -11.00 1.16 13.18
C LYS A 210 -10.99 0.61 11.75
N THR A 211 -9.82 0.17 11.27
CA THR A 211 -9.66 -0.39 9.92
C THR A 211 -8.79 -1.63 9.96
N LEU A 212 -9.09 -2.60 9.11
CA LEU A 212 -8.30 -3.82 8.96
C LEU A 212 -8.28 -4.23 7.48
N LYS A 213 -7.10 -4.47 6.92
CA LYS A 213 -6.93 -5.07 5.61
C LYS A 213 -6.72 -6.57 5.79
N LEU A 214 -7.70 -7.36 5.41
CA LEU A 214 -7.61 -8.82 5.37
C LEU A 214 -7.30 -9.22 3.93
N LYS A 215 -6.06 -9.62 3.69
CA LYS A 215 -5.53 -9.90 2.35
C LYS A 215 -4.79 -11.22 2.30
N GLN A 216 -4.59 -11.71 1.09
CA GLN A 216 -3.79 -12.91 0.87
C GLN A 216 -2.40 -12.75 1.49
N GLN A 217 -1.97 -13.80 2.15
CA GLN A 217 -0.58 -14.00 2.55
C GLN A 217 -0.16 -15.38 2.11
N LEU A 218 1.03 -15.49 1.54
CA LEU A 218 1.62 -16.79 1.31
C LEU A 218 1.96 -17.43 2.67
N PRO A 219 1.90 -18.75 2.78
CA PRO A 219 2.41 -19.43 3.96
C PRO A 219 3.88 -19.04 4.19
N GLU A 220 4.31 -19.07 5.45
CA GLU A 220 5.72 -18.87 5.77
C GLU A 220 6.57 -19.89 5.00
N MET A 221 7.63 -19.40 4.38
CA MET A 221 8.57 -20.21 3.63
C MET A 221 9.91 -20.19 4.33
N GLU A 222 10.48 -21.37 4.53
CA GLU A 222 11.88 -21.48 4.98
C GLU A 222 12.78 -21.51 3.74
N LEU A 223 13.60 -20.48 3.61
CA LEU A 223 14.42 -20.22 2.43
C LEU A 223 15.89 -20.12 2.85
N LYS A 224 16.79 -20.68 2.04
CA LYS A 224 18.22 -20.61 2.27
C LYS A 224 18.71 -19.18 2.06
N VAL A 225 19.50 -18.68 2.99
CA VAL A 225 20.17 -17.37 2.85
C VAL A 225 21.45 -17.58 2.05
N ILE A 226 21.59 -16.84 0.96
CA ILE A 226 22.74 -16.95 0.04
C ILE A 226 23.55 -15.66 -0.06
N GLY A 227 23.15 -14.63 0.65
CA GLY A 227 23.86 -13.34 0.64
C GLY A 227 23.30 -12.35 1.66
N ILE A 228 24.08 -11.30 1.86
CA ILE A 228 23.76 -10.18 2.77
C ILE A 228 23.69 -8.89 1.95
N LEU A 229 22.70 -8.05 2.25
CA LEU A 229 22.54 -6.75 1.61
C LEU A 229 23.26 -5.68 2.42
N GLU A 230 24.12 -4.93 1.73
CA GLU A 230 24.82 -3.80 2.33
C GLU A 230 23.86 -2.63 2.62
N PRO A 231 24.10 -1.85 3.67
CA PRO A 231 23.26 -0.71 3.99
C PRO A 231 23.42 0.41 2.94
N LYS A 232 22.31 1.04 2.58
CA LYS A 232 22.36 2.26 1.78
C LYS A 232 22.89 3.40 2.64
N LYS A 233 23.84 4.17 2.15
CA LYS A 233 24.39 5.34 2.86
C LYS A 233 23.29 6.39 3.10
N PHE A 234 22.52 6.71 2.06
CA PHE A 234 21.46 7.69 2.13
C PHE A 234 20.09 7.03 2.03
N TYR A 235 19.13 7.57 2.74
CA TYR A 235 17.75 7.06 2.68
C TYR A 235 17.08 7.55 1.38
N GLU A 236 16.39 6.65 0.70
CA GLU A 236 15.60 6.96 -0.48
C GLU A 236 14.11 6.84 -0.12
N GLY A 237 13.52 7.85 0.51
CA GLY A 237 12.12 7.83 0.88
C GLY A 237 11.82 8.54 2.18
N ASP A 238 10.59 8.34 2.68
CA ASP A 238 10.19 8.82 4.01
C ASP A 238 10.92 7.99 5.06
N CYS A 239 11.98 8.55 5.61
CA CYS A 239 12.70 7.96 6.72
C CYS A 239 12.05 8.41 8.03
N PRO A 240 11.72 7.51 8.95
CA PRO A 240 11.42 7.91 10.32
C PRO A 240 12.59 8.68 10.91
N GLU A 241 12.37 9.79 11.63
CA GLU A 241 13.42 10.59 12.29
C GLU A 241 14.36 9.72 13.14
N THR A 242 13.84 8.62 13.70
CA THR A 242 14.63 7.64 14.48
C THR A 242 15.62 6.83 13.64
N TRP A 243 15.61 6.95 12.33
CA TRP A 243 16.49 6.26 11.39
C TRP A 243 17.48 7.19 10.70
N GLU A 244 17.45 8.48 10.99
CA GLU A 244 18.38 9.49 10.50
C GLU A 244 19.48 9.74 11.53
N TYR A 245 20.71 9.52 11.12
CA TYR A 245 21.90 9.70 11.94
C TYR A 245 22.85 10.65 11.24
N GLU A 246 23.43 11.60 12.00
CA GLU A 246 24.34 12.60 11.49
C GLU A 246 25.79 12.10 11.52
N LEU A 247 26.47 12.23 10.39
CA LEU A 247 27.92 12.05 10.28
C LEU A 247 28.55 13.37 9.83
N GLU A 248 29.82 13.57 10.18
CA GLU A 248 30.65 14.69 9.73
C GLU A 248 31.69 14.20 8.74
N ASP A 249 31.83 14.89 7.61
CA ASP A 249 32.89 14.63 6.66
C ASP A 249 34.26 14.98 7.28
N PRO A 250 35.22 14.06 7.34
CA PRO A 250 36.49 14.30 8.03
C PRO A 250 37.40 15.34 7.33
N VAL A 251 37.07 15.72 6.10
CA VAL A 251 37.89 16.68 5.32
C VAL A 251 37.20 18.05 5.24
N THR A 252 35.91 18.07 4.91
CA THR A 252 35.17 19.32 4.73
C THR A 252 34.49 19.82 6.00
N HIS A 253 34.34 18.97 7.01
CA HIS A 253 33.56 19.21 8.23
C HIS A 253 32.06 19.45 8.00
N ASP A 254 31.58 19.15 6.79
CA ASP A 254 30.15 19.22 6.49
C ASP A 254 29.40 18.07 7.16
N LYS A 255 28.25 18.39 7.72
CA LYS A 255 27.36 17.41 8.35
C LYS A 255 26.35 16.88 7.34
N TYR A 256 26.13 15.59 7.36
CA TYR A 256 25.16 14.94 6.48
C TYR A 256 24.45 13.77 7.17
N LEU A 257 23.20 13.53 6.77
CA LEU A 257 22.38 12.47 7.32
C LEU A 257 22.63 11.15 6.57
N VAL A 258 22.70 10.07 7.35
CA VAL A 258 22.84 8.71 6.84
C VAL A 258 21.78 7.80 7.45
N THR A 259 21.57 6.63 6.85
CA THR A 259 20.67 5.63 7.41
C THR A 259 21.22 5.04 8.70
N LYS A 260 20.34 4.65 9.61
CA LYS A 260 20.70 3.96 10.87
C LYS A 260 21.59 2.73 10.63
N PRO A 261 21.26 1.80 9.71
CA PRO A 261 22.15 0.66 9.45
C PRO A 261 23.53 1.06 8.96
N TYR A 262 23.65 2.09 8.14
CA TYR A 262 24.94 2.58 7.66
C TYR A 262 25.79 3.17 8.81
N TYR A 263 25.13 3.97 9.68
CA TYR A 263 25.79 4.61 10.80
C TYR A 263 26.44 3.61 11.76
N PHE A 264 25.72 2.52 12.10
CA PHE A 264 26.19 1.49 13.02
C PHE A 264 27.01 0.38 12.33
N GLY A 265 27.18 0.41 11.01
CA GLY A 265 27.84 -0.66 10.27
C GLY A 265 27.03 -1.96 10.19
N TRP A 266 25.72 -1.88 10.41
CA TRP A 266 24.79 -2.99 10.30
C TRP A 266 24.47 -3.34 8.87
N LYS A 267 23.84 -4.50 8.64
CA LYS A 267 23.39 -4.90 7.30
C LYS A 267 21.95 -4.49 7.01
N ASN A 268 21.61 -4.32 5.74
CA ASN A 268 20.28 -3.86 5.36
C ASN A 268 19.25 -5.00 5.25
N GLY A 269 19.69 -6.20 4.94
CA GLY A 269 18.85 -7.36 4.74
C GLY A 269 19.63 -8.57 4.27
N ILE A 270 18.91 -9.51 3.69
CA ILE A 270 19.44 -10.78 3.18
C ILE A 270 18.95 -11.02 1.76
N THR A 271 19.70 -11.83 1.00
CA THR A 271 19.26 -12.43 -0.26
C THR A 271 18.98 -13.91 -0.01
N VAL A 272 17.80 -14.37 -0.39
CA VAL A 272 17.38 -15.77 -0.25
C VAL A 272 17.20 -16.45 -1.59
N GLU A 273 17.37 -17.77 -1.63
CA GLU A 273 17.10 -18.62 -2.77
C GLU A 273 15.66 -19.13 -2.72
N LEU A 274 14.91 -18.98 -3.81
CA LEU A 274 13.56 -19.48 -3.97
C LEU A 274 13.56 -20.94 -4.47
N PRO A 275 12.44 -21.68 -4.32
CA PRO A 275 12.38 -23.10 -4.75
C PRO A 275 12.66 -23.36 -6.23
N ASP A 276 12.52 -22.33 -7.08
CA ASP A 276 12.83 -22.41 -8.51
C ASP A 276 14.29 -22.06 -8.84
N GLY A 277 15.14 -21.83 -7.82
CA GLY A 277 16.54 -21.45 -7.95
C GLY A 277 16.76 -19.97 -8.26
N THR A 278 15.70 -19.17 -8.35
CA THR A 278 15.84 -17.70 -8.47
C THR A 278 16.10 -17.07 -7.10
N THR A 279 16.51 -15.81 -7.06
CA THR A 279 16.86 -15.12 -5.82
C THR A 279 15.93 -13.96 -5.53
N CYS A 280 15.74 -13.67 -4.24
CA CYS A 280 14.92 -12.57 -3.78
C CYS A 280 15.57 -11.86 -2.59
N ASP A 281 15.54 -10.52 -2.61
CA ASP A 281 16.02 -9.69 -1.51
C ASP A 281 14.92 -9.49 -0.46
N VAL A 282 15.30 -9.63 0.81
CA VAL A 282 14.43 -9.45 1.97
C VAL A 282 15.07 -8.40 2.88
N ALA A 283 14.54 -7.18 2.83
CA ALA A 283 15.04 -6.06 3.63
C ALA A 283 14.03 -5.57 4.69
N SER A 284 12.83 -6.15 4.70
CA SER A 284 11.75 -5.85 5.65
C SER A 284 11.65 -6.93 6.72
N GLY A 285 11.14 -6.56 7.90
CA GLY A 285 10.94 -7.50 9.02
C GLY A 285 12.17 -7.79 9.87
N LEU A 286 13.35 -7.31 9.49
CA LEU A 286 14.55 -7.44 10.30
C LEU A 286 14.51 -6.48 11.50
N THR A 287 14.83 -6.99 12.67
CA THR A 287 15.09 -6.17 13.87
C THR A 287 16.49 -5.52 13.78
N ASP A 288 16.76 -4.59 14.68
CA ASP A 288 18.10 -4.00 14.81
C ASP A 288 19.13 -5.09 15.18
N ASP A 289 18.77 -6.02 16.07
CA ASP A 289 19.61 -7.15 16.48
C ASP A 289 19.92 -8.09 15.29
N ASP A 290 18.93 -8.37 14.43
CA ASP A 290 19.17 -9.15 13.20
C ASP A 290 20.19 -8.46 12.30
N ARG A 291 20.07 -7.13 12.13
CA ARG A 291 20.94 -6.32 11.26
C ARG A 291 22.36 -6.25 11.80
N GLU A 292 22.51 -6.11 13.12
CA GLU A 292 23.80 -6.13 13.81
C GLU A 292 24.45 -7.52 13.70
N TRP A 293 23.69 -8.58 14.00
CA TRP A 293 24.19 -9.95 13.92
C TRP A 293 24.65 -10.31 12.51
N LEU A 294 23.90 -9.92 11.47
CA LEU A 294 24.27 -10.13 10.06
C LEU A 294 25.59 -9.45 9.66
N ALA A 295 26.06 -8.46 10.43
CA ALA A 295 27.34 -7.79 10.19
C ALA A 295 28.54 -8.57 10.78
N THR A 296 28.33 -9.67 11.47
CA THR A 296 29.38 -10.48 12.10
C THR A 296 30.00 -11.48 11.13
N GLU A 297 31.26 -11.85 11.39
CA GLU A 297 31.95 -12.93 10.67
C GLU A 297 31.22 -14.28 10.83
N ALA A 298 30.59 -14.50 11.98
CA ALA A 298 29.84 -15.73 12.26
C ALA A 298 28.64 -15.87 11.28
N ALA A 299 27.91 -14.79 11.03
CA ALA A 299 26.81 -14.81 10.06
C ALA A 299 27.31 -15.12 8.65
N GLN A 300 28.43 -14.52 8.23
CA GLN A 300 29.03 -14.79 6.93
C GLN A 300 29.49 -16.25 6.82
N GLN A 301 30.15 -16.80 7.86
CA GLN A 301 30.58 -18.21 7.87
C GLN A 301 29.39 -19.17 7.74
N MET A 302 28.25 -18.88 8.39
CA MET A 302 27.05 -19.71 8.27
C MET A 302 26.45 -19.67 6.86
N ILE A 303 26.52 -18.52 6.18
CA ILE A 303 26.09 -18.41 4.78
C ILE A 303 27.04 -19.22 3.88
N ASP A 304 28.34 -19.05 4.05
CA ASP A 304 29.35 -19.75 3.25
C ASP A 304 29.28 -21.29 3.42
N ASN A 305 28.89 -21.74 4.62
CA ASN A 305 28.65 -23.15 4.92
C ASN A 305 27.26 -23.66 4.52
N GLU A 306 26.39 -22.77 4.02
CA GLU A 306 25.00 -23.09 3.66
C GLU A 306 24.10 -23.47 4.86
N GLU A 307 24.43 -23.00 6.06
CA GLU A 307 23.77 -23.33 7.34
C GLU A 307 22.74 -22.29 7.79
N LEU A 308 22.63 -21.14 7.09
CA LEU A 308 21.70 -20.06 7.43
C LEU A 308 20.42 -20.12 6.59
N TYR A 309 19.31 -20.18 7.29
CA TYR A 309 17.96 -20.13 6.71
C TYR A 309 17.17 -18.95 7.25
N ALA A 310 16.24 -18.46 6.46
CA ALA A 310 15.30 -17.42 6.82
C ALA A 310 13.87 -17.92 6.66
N VAL A 311 13.06 -17.77 7.71
CA VAL A 311 11.61 -17.89 7.57
C VAL A 311 11.08 -16.56 7.07
N VAL A 312 10.51 -16.58 5.87
CA VAL A 312 10.04 -15.40 5.15
C VAL A 312 8.53 -15.53 4.89
N LYS A 313 7.80 -14.47 5.12
CA LYS A 313 6.41 -14.31 4.67
C LYS A 313 6.37 -13.30 3.53
N ALA A 314 5.43 -13.49 2.61
CA ALA A 314 5.21 -12.57 1.50
C ALA A 314 3.74 -12.50 1.12
N MET A 315 3.36 -11.47 0.37
CA MET A 315 1.98 -11.29 -0.07
C MET A 315 1.60 -12.26 -1.20
N SER A 316 2.47 -12.38 -2.20
CA SER A 316 2.27 -13.23 -3.38
C SER A 316 3.58 -13.36 -4.15
N PHE A 317 3.57 -14.14 -5.21
CA PHE A 317 4.60 -14.04 -6.25
C PHE A 317 4.20 -13.00 -7.31
N ASN A 318 5.17 -12.34 -7.91
CA ASN A 318 4.94 -11.51 -9.09
C ASN A 318 5.07 -12.36 -10.37
N ASP A 319 4.78 -11.75 -11.55
CA ASP A 319 4.82 -12.42 -12.86
C ASP A 319 6.21 -12.99 -13.23
N LYS A 320 7.26 -12.61 -12.49
CA LYS A 320 8.64 -13.09 -12.67
C LYS A 320 9.03 -14.13 -11.62
N GLY A 321 8.08 -14.68 -10.87
CA GLY A 321 8.32 -15.66 -9.82
C GLY A 321 8.98 -15.12 -8.55
N ARG A 322 9.15 -13.79 -8.41
CA ARG A 322 9.73 -13.17 -7.21
C ARG A 322 8.67 -12.84 -6.17
N LEU A 323 9.05 -12.90 -4.91
CA LEU A 323 8.17 -12.53 -3.80
C LEU A 323 7.79 -11.05 -3.84
N ARG A 324 6.51 -10.75 -3.65
CA ARG A 324 5.99 -9.39 -3.45
C ARG A 324 5.96 -9.09 -1.95
N HIS A 325 6.58 -7.97 -1.57
CA HIS A 325 6.66 -7.52 -0.17
C HIS A 325 7.16 -8.60 0.80
N PRO A 326 8.32 -9.24 0.52
CA PRO A 326 8.88 -10.22 1.43
C PRO A 326 9.28 -9.56 2.76
N SER A 327 9.03 -10.26 3.86
CA SER A 327 9.37 -9.82 5.19
C SER A 327 9.94 -10.98 6.00
N LEU A 328 11.06 -10.73 6.66
CA LEU A 328 11.66 -11.71 7.56
C LEU A 328 10.73 -11.93 8.77
N VAL A 329 10.52 -13.18 9.14
CA VAL A 329 9.86 -13.59 10.37
C VAL A 329 10.92 -13.92 11.43
N ARG A 330 11.93 -14.69 11.03
CA ARG A 330 13.09 -15.04 11.87
C ARG A 330 14.21 -15.64 11.03
N LEU A 331 15.42 -15.51 11.51
CA LEU A 331 16.56 -16.30 11.05
C LEU A 331 16.62 -17.66 11.77
N ARG A 332 17.11 -18.67 11.11
CA ARG A 332 17.31 -20.01 11.66
C ARG A 332 18.64 -20.59 11.21
N ASN A 333 19.26 -21.34 12.11
CA ASN A 333 20.44 -22.13 11.81
C ASN A 333 19.99 -23.56 11.51
N GLU A 334 20.64 -24.21 10.57
CA GLU A 334 20.49 -25.64 10.40
C GLU A 334 21.25 -26.38 11.51
N VAL A 335 20.73 -26.32 12.72
CA VAL A 335 21.19 -27.22 13.79
C VAL A 335 19.95 -27.76 14.46
N ASN A 336 19.53 -28.95 13.97
CA ASN A 336 18.56 -29.91 14.51
C ASN A 336 17.15 -29.38 14.82
#